data_c1e9aa342addfb1e6a94759893073957
#
_entry.id   c1e9aa342addfb1e6a94759893073957
#
_cell.length_a   1.000
_cell.length_b   1.000
_cell.length_c   1.000
_cell.angle_alpha   90.00
_cell.angle_beta   90.00
_cell.angle_gamma   90.00
#
_symmetry.space_group_name_H-M   'P 1'
#
loop_
_entity.id
_entity.type
_entity.pdbx_description
1 polymer ?
#
loop_
_entity_poly.entity_id
_entity_poly.type
_entity_poly.pdbx_seq_one_letter_code
_entity_poly.pdbx_strand_id
1 'polypeptide(L)'
;MQKRNLLKTKHLNNLKTQIEDNNGIIRFLIHPFYSDDTTINKNKRFVTKEYLSNRDNFIKAHKDKGLIIFQPKYLLDSLWDNLQGFQFEDVYYVATRDYEATPFEGPKGWDELVKILRLLNVQVVELSGMYLDLRTQKESIDTFDPKYDELHQVPNFIKQTDKYIEKFPIARTWIQKRYIPKGCVGFAAISLLERGMDVCFSDLTTPDTISDI
;
A
#
# COMPACT_ATOMS: atom_id res chain seq x y z
N MET A 1 -16.18 -17.45 -0.19
CA MET A 1 -15.44 -16.18 -0.11
C MET A 1 -16.43 -15.01 -0.01
N GLN A 2 -16.43 -14.29 1.10
CA GLN A 2 -17.23 -13.07 1.26
C GLN A 2 -16.36 -11.84 0.96
N LYS A 3 -16.84 -10.95 0.10
CA LYS A 3 -16.13 -9.73 -0.35
C LYS A 3 -16.52 -8.57 0.56
N ARG A 4 -15.59 -8.07 1.38
CA ARG A 4 -15.85 -7.03 2.38
C ARG A 4 -15.08 -5.76 2.06
N ASN A 5 -15.76 -4.76 1.49
CA ASN A 5 -15.16 -3.42 1.36
C ASN A 5 -14.94 -2.84 2.76
N LEU A 6 -13.68 -2.60 3.12
CA LEU A 6 -13.29 -2.19 4.47
C LEU A 6 -13.94 -0.86 4.89
N LEU A 7 -14.10 0.07 3.96
CA LEU A 7 -14.71 1.38 4.24
C LEU A 7 -16.24 1.34 4.39
N LYS A 8 -16.88 0.20 4.07
CA LYS A 8 -18.35 0.06 4.04
C LYS A 8 -18.88 -1.06 4.92
N THR A 9 -18.01 -1.97 5.35
CA THR A 9 -18.44 -3.13 6.15
C THR A 9 -18.56 -2.78 7.63
N LYS A 10 -19.57 -3.38 8.27
CA LYS A 10 -19.72 -3.39 9.74
C LYS A 10 -19.18 -4.69 10.36
N HIS A 11 -18.79 -5.66 9.56
CA HIS A 11 -18.35 -6.99 10.00
C HIS A 11 -16.83 -7.01 10.12
N LEU A 12 -16.30 -6.47 11.22
CA LEU A 12 -14.86 -6.33 11.46
C LEU A 12 -14.31 -7.28 12.52
N ASN A 13 -15.17 -8.08 13.19
CA ASN A 13 -14.73 -8.93 14.31
C ASN A 13 -13.65 -9.93 13.91
N ASN A 14 -13.83 -10.63 12.78
CA ASN A 14 -12.83 -11.57 12.27
C ASN A 14 -11.51 -10.87 11.97
N LEU A 15 -11.55 -9.72 11.30
CA LEU A 15 -10.36 -8.91 11.03
C LEU A 15 -9.68 -8.44 12.31
N LYS A 16 -10.45 -8.05 13.30
CA LYS A 16 -9.93 -7.64 14.62
C LYS A 16 -9.17 -8.79 15.29
N THR A 17 -9.75 -9.99 15.34
CA THR A 17 -9.08 -11.18 15.87
C THR A 17 -7.77 -11.46 15.11
N GLN A 18 -7.80 -11.42 13.78
CA GLN A 18 -6.60 -11.62 12.96
C GLN A 18 -5.48 -10.60 13.26
N ILE A 19 -5.83 -9.34 13.54
CA ILE A 19 -4.87 -8.29 13.90
C ILE A 19 -4.33 -8.54 15.30
N GLU A 20 -5.17 -8.87 16.26
CA GLU A 20 -4.77 -9.17 17.64
C GLU A 20 -3.82 -10.37 17.69
N ASP A 21 -4.11 -11.43 16.97
CA ASP A 21 -3.26 -12.63 16.84
C ASP A 21 -1.93 -12.36 16.11
N ASN A 22 -1.82 -11.24 15.41
CA ASN A 22 -0.61 -10.77 14.73
C ASN A 22 0.05 -9.55 15.39
N ASN A 23 -0.09 -9.40 16.70
CA ASN A 23 0.57 -8.33 17.48
C ASN A 23 0.23 -6.90 16.98
N GLY A 24 -1.00 -6.69 16.51
CA GLY A 24 -1.44 -5.39 16.03
C GLY A 24 -0.95 -5.04 14.61
N ILE A 25 -0.43 -6.01 13.87
CA ILE A 25 0.04 -5.79 12.50
C ILE A 25 -1.10 -6.09 11.51
N ILE A 26 -1.37 -5.11 10.65
CA ILE A 26 -2.22 -5.27 9.46
C ILE A 26 -1.37 -5.17 8.21
N ARG A 27 -1.74 -5.90 7.15
CA ARG A 27 -0.98 -5.96 5.90
C ARG A 27 -1.78 -5.38 4.76
N PHE A 28 -1.20 -4.42 4.05
CA PHE A 28 -1.77 -3.87 2.83
C PHE A 28 -1.04 -4.43 1.62
N LEU A 29 -1.76 -5.11 0.76
CA LEU A 29 -1.28 -5.58 -0.53
C LEU A 29 -1.84 -4.66 -1.63
N ILE A 30 -0.96 -3.82 -2.19
CA ILE A 30 -1.35 -2.72 -3.04
C ILE A 30 -1.21 -3.12 -4.50
N HIS A 31 -2.34 -3.10 -5.23
CA HIS A 31 -2.46 -3.36 -6.65
C HIS A 31 -1.82 -4.69 -7.11
N PRO A 32 -2.04 -5.80 -6.40
CA PRO A 32 -1.31 -7.05 -6.67
C PRO A 32 -1.58 -7.63 -8.06
N PHE A 33 -2.74 -7.35 -8.66
CA PHE A 33 -3.16 -7.90 -9.95
C PHE A 33 -3.29 -6.82 -11.04
N TYR A 34 -2.73 -5.65 -10.81
CA TYR A 34 -2.80 -4.53 -11.75
C TYR A 34 -2.19 -4.84 -13.12
N SER A 35 -1.20 -5.72 -13.16
CA SER A 35 -0.47 -6.11 -14.35
C SER A 35 -1.04 -7.33 -15.08
N ASP A 36 -1.96 -8.05 -14.46
CA ASP A 36 -2.58 -9.25 -15.04
C ASP A 36 -3.63 -8.85 -16.10
N ASP A 37 -4.02 -7.57 -16.14
CA ASP A 37 -4.83 -7.02 -17.21
C ASP A 37 -3.99 -6.83 -18.49
N THR A 38 -4.31 -7.61 -19.52
CA THR A 38 -3.63 -7.59 -20.83
C THR A 38 -3.72 -6.25 -21.55
N THR A 39 -4.65 -5.39 -21.15
CA THR A 39 -4.82 -4.04 -21.72
C THR A 39 -3.77 -3.05 -21.21
N ILE A 40 -3.14 -3.33 -20.05
CA ILE A 40 -2.14 -2.45 -19.43
C ILE A 40 -0.71 -2.94 -19.73
N ASN A 41 -0.45 -3.24 -20.97
CA ASN A 41 0.82 -3.79 -21.47
C ASN A 41 2.08 -2.92 -21.20
N LYS A 42 1.93 -1.71 -20.67
CA LYS A 42 3.05 -0.76 -20.48
C LYS A 42 3.93 -1.08 -19.26
N ASN A 43 3.44 -1.86 -18.30
CA ASN A 43 4.12 -2.15 -17.04
C ASN A 43 4.74 -3.56 -16.96
N LYS A 44 4.87 -4.27 -18.08
CA LYS A 44 5.44 -5.64 -18.12
C LYS A 44 6.84 -5.75 -17.48
N ARG A 45 7.62 -4.68 -17.43
CA ARG A 45 8.96 -4.67 -16.84
C ARG A 45 8.98 -4.95 -15.33
N PHE A 46 7.86 -4.69 -14.64
CA PHE A 46 7.75 -4.89 -13.19
C PHE A 46 7.17 -6.26 -12.82
N VAL A 47 6.58 -6.97 -13.78
CA VAL A 47 5.93 -8.26 -13.58
C VAL A 47 6.89 -9.37 -13.95
N THR A 48 7.77 -9.68 -13.02
CA THR A 48 8.65 -10.84 -13.17
C THR A 48 7.94 -12.09 -12.68
N LYS A 49 8.39 -13.28 -13.16
CA LYS A 49 7.91 -14.58 -12.63
C LYS A 49 8.16 -14.68 -11.12
N GLU A 50 9.25 -14.11 -10.66
CA GLU A 50 9.62 -14.04 -9.25
C GLU A 50 8.60 -13.21 -8.46
N TYR A 51 8.26 -12.00 -8.92
CA TYR A 51 7.23 -11.19 -8.29
C TYR A 51 5.89 -11.94 -8.18
N LEU A 52 5.44 -12.57 -9.26
CA LEU A 52 4.18 -13.32 -9.28
C LEU A 52 4.19 -14.46 -8.25
N SER A 53 5.29 -15.21 -8.19
CA SER A 53 5.46 -16.28 -7.20
C SER A 53 5.47 -15.74 -5.76
N ASN A 54 6.21 -14.66 -5.52
CA ASN A 54 6.30 -14.03 -4.21
C ASN A 54 4.96 -13.43 -3.78
N ARG A 55 4.22 -12.79 -4.69
CA ARG A 55 2.86 -12.31 -4.46
C ARG A 55 1.93 -13.43 -3.99
N ASP A 56 1.90 -14.52 -4.74
CA ASP A 56 1.02 -15.65 -4.44
C ASP A 56 1.38 -16.33 -3.12
N ASN A 57 2.68 -16.45 -2.83
CA ASN A 57 3.16 -16.95 -1.54
C ASN A 57 2.79 -16.00 -0.39
N PHE A 58 2.92 -14.69 -0.60
CA PHE A 58 2.53 -13.67 0.37
C PHE A 58 1.03 -13.75 0.68
N ILE A 59 0.18 -13.85 -0.34
CA ILE A 59 -1.27 -14.02 -0.15
C ILE A 59 -1.57 -15.29 0.65
N LYS A 60 -1.00 -16.43 0.28
CA LYS A 60 -1.19 -17.71 1.00
C LYS A 60 -0.77 -17.62 2.46
N ALA A 61 0.35 -16.97 2.75
CA ALA A 61 0.89 -16.85 4.11
C ALA A 61 0.08 -15.90 5.00
N HIS A 62 -0.63 -14.92 4.41
CA HIS A 62 -1.23 -13.81 5.16
C HIS A 62 -2.75 -13.65 4.99
N LYS A 63 -3.42 -14.47 4.18
CA LYS A 63 -4.86 -14.34 3.89
C LYS A 63 -5.75 -14.30 5.14
N ASP A 64 -5.34 -14.96 6.21
CA ASP A 64 -6.05 -15.04 7.48
C ASP A 64 -5.31 -14.29 8.61
N LYS A 65 -4.45 -13.32 8.27
CA LYS A 65 -3.59 -12.58 9.19
C LYS A 65 -3.70 -11.06 8.99
N GLY A 66 -4.91 -10.57 8.82
CA GLY A 66 -5.13 -9.13 8.65
C GLY A 66 -4.70 -8.59 7.29
N LEU A 67 -4.90 -9.36 6.21
CA LEU A 67 -4.60 -8.94 4.85
C LEU A 67 -5.72 -8.09 4.27
N ILE A 68 -5.38 -6.88 3.81
CA ILE A 68 -6.26 -5.96 3.08
C ILE A 68 -5.71 -5.76 1.67
N ILE A 69 -6.55 -5.97 0.66
CA ILE A 69 -6.16 -5.81 -0.74
C ILE A 69 -6.66 -4.46 -1.27
N PHE A 70 -5.74 -3.65 -1.77
CA PHE A 70 -6.07 -2.42 -2.48
C PHE A 70 -6.08 -2.70 -3.97
N GLN A 71 -7.20 -2.40 -4.65
CA GLN A 71 -7.33 -2.66 -6.07
C GLN A 71 -8.13 -1.55 -6.75
N PRO A 72 -7.72 -1.08 -7.94
CA PRO A 72 -8.52 -0.15 -8.71
C PRO A 72 -9.94 -0.66 -8.93
N LYS A 73 -10.92 0.22 -8.76
CA LYS A 73 -12.34 -0.16 -8.80
C LYS A 73 -12.73 -0.89 -10.09
N TYR A 74 -12.15 -0.48 -11.21
CA TYR A 74 -12.45 -1.08 -12.51
C TYR A 74 -11.79 -2.46 -12.72
N LEU A 75 -10.85 -2.86 -11.84
CA LEU A 75 -10.19 -4.17 -11.85
C LEU A 75 -10.70 -5.12 -10.74
N LEU A 76 -11.78 -4.80 -10.06
CA LEU A 76 -12.30 -5.65 -8.99
C LEU A 76 -12.80 -7.00 -9.50
N ASP A 77 -13.38 -7.07 -10.68
CA ASP A 77 -13.83 -8.36 -11.23
C ASP A 77 -12.63 -9.27 -11.50
N SER A 78 -11.57 -8.76 -12.13
CA SER A 78 -10.31 -9.47 -12.29
C SER A 78 -9.68 -9.88 -10.94
N LEU A 79 -9.77 -9.03 -9.91
CA LEU A 79 -9.34 -9.39 -8.56
C LEU A 79 -10.04 -10.65 -8.06
N TRP A 80 -11.36 -10.72 -8.20
CA TRP A 80 -12.13 -11.85 -7.69
C TRP A 80 -11.77 -13.15 -8.39
N ASP A 81 -11.57 -13.11 -9.71
CA ASP A 81 -11.16 -14.27 -10.48
C ASP A 81 -9.78 -14.77 -10.06
N ASN A 82 -8.83 -13.88 -9.86
CA ASN A 82 -7.48 -14.22 -9.40
C ASN A 82 -7.46 -14.78 -7.97
N LEU A 83 -8.38 -14.36 -7.10
CA LEU A 83 -8.41 -14.81 -5.71
C LEU A 83 -9.12 -16.14 -5.49
N GLN A 84 -9.85 -16.68 -6.47
CA GLN A 84 -10.60 -17.93 -6.30
C GLN A 84 -9.71 -19.11 -5.85
N GLY A 85 -8.48 -19.18 -6.34
CA GLY A 85 -7.52 -20.25 -6.01
C GLY A 85 -6.97 -20.21 -4.57
N PHE A 86 -7.16 -19.11 -3.81
CA PHE A 86 -6.57 -18.95 -2.48
C PHE A 86 -7.47 -19.40 -1.31
N GLN A 87 -8.72 -19.76 -1.57
CA GLN A 87 -9.66 -20.28 -0.55
C GLN A 87 -9.85 -19.33 0.65
N PHE A 88 -10.10 -18.07 0.39
CA PHE A 88 -10.47 -17.12 1.44
C PHE A 88 -11.87 -17.41 1.99
N GLU A 89 -12.05 -17.29 3.31
CA GLU A 89 -13.36 -17.14 3.92
C GLU A 89 -13.89 -15.72 3.69
N ASP A 90 -13.15 -14.73 4.17
CA ASP A 90 -13.41 -13.30 4.00
C ASP A 90 -12.26 -12.63 3.25
N VAL A 91 -12.55 -11.79 2.27
CA VAL A 91 -11.57 -10.91 1.64
C VAL A 91 -11.91 -9.48 2.01
N TYR A 92 -11.04 -8.84 2.76
CA TYR A 92 -11.10 -7.42 3.02
C TYR A 92 -10.38 -6.65 1.94
N TYR A 93 -11.03 -5.63 1.39
CA TYR A 93 -10.44 -4.83 0.33
C TYR A 93 -10.79 -3.35 0.45
N VAL A 94 -9.98 -2.52 -0.19
CA VAL A 94 -10.25 -1.11 -0.43
C VAL A 94 -10.26 -0.89 -1.95
N ALA A 95 -11.40 -0.40 -2.46
CA ALA A 95 -11.45 0.03 -3.85
C ALA A 95 -10.68 1.34 -3.99
N THR A 96 -9.74 1.40 -4.95
CA THR A 96 -8.94 2.60 -5.20
C THR A 96 -9.39 3.29 -6.49
N ARG A 97 -8.98 4.54 -6.64
CA ARG A 97 -8.90 5.21 -7.93
C ARG A 97 -7.81 4.51 -8.74
N ASP A 98 -7.29 5.11 -9.77
CA ASP A 98 -6.35 4.44 -10.66
C ASP A 98 -5.01 4.06 -9.98
N TYR A 99 -3.93 4.76 -10.29
CA TYR A 99 -2.55 4.35 -10.00
C TYR A 99 -2.04 4.64 -8.58
N GLU A 100 -2.77 5.40 -7.77
CA GLU A 100 -2.23 6.05 -6.57
C GLU A 100 -2.56 5.36 -5.25
N ALA A 101 -3.12 4.17 -5.25
CA ALA A 101 -3.66 3.53 -4.05
C ALA A 101 -4.64 4.40 -3.23
N THR A 102 -5.06 5.55 -3.77
CA THR A 102 -6.03 6.42 -3.12
C THR A 102 -7.39 5.74 -3.05
N PRO A 103 -8.00 5.59 -1.86
CA PRO A 103 -9.36 5.07 -1.76
C PRO A 103 -10.31 5.78 -2.71
N PHE A 104 -11.26 5.05 -3.27
CA PHE A 104 -12.17 5.59 -4.29
C PHE A 104 -12.90 6.85 -3.80
N GLU A 105 -13.14 6.96 -2.51
CA GLU A 105 -13.71 8.10 -1.83
C GLU A 105 -12.77 9.33 -1.78
N GLY A 106 -11.57 9.21 -2.32
CA GLY A 106 -10.56 10.28 -2.32
C GLY A 106 -9.83 10.43 -0.98
N PRO A 107 -9.28 11.63 -0.68
CA PRO A 107 -8.53 11.87 0.56
C PRO A 107 -9.33 11.55 1.83
N LYS A 108 -10.64 11.78 1.83
CA LYS A 108 -11.52 11.40 2.95
C LYS A 108 -11.54 9.88 3.19
N GLY A 109 -11.32 9.08 2.15
CA GLY A 109 -11.23 7.63 2.29
C GLY A 109 -10.02 7.20 3.14
N TRP A 110 -8.89 7.91 3.07
CA TRP A 110 -7.75 7.68 3.95
C TRP A 110 -8.07 8.04 5.41
N ASP A 111 -8.81 9.12 5.65
CA ASP A 111 -9.20 9.51 7.00
C ASP A 111 -10.13 8.48 7.63
N GLU A 112 -11.11 7.99 6.87
CA GLU A 112 -12.02 6.91 7.32
C GLU A 112 -11.27 5.59 7.54
N LEU A 113 -10.34 5.23 6.65
CA LEU A 113 -9.52 4.04 6.81
C LEU A 113 -8.71 4.09 8.10
N VAL A 114 -8.03 5.20 8.37
CA VAL A 114 -7.23 5.36 9.60
C VAL A 114 -8.10 5.32 10.86
N LYS A 115 -9.34 5.83 10.83
CA LYS A 115 -10.29 5.66 11.94
C LYS A 115 -10.58 4.18 12.18
N ILE A 116 -10.83 3.40 11.11
CA ILE A 116 -11.08 1.96 11.21
C ILE A 116 -9.84 1.24 11.78
N LEU A 117 -8.63 1.56 11.29
CA LEU A 117 -7.40 0.96 11.78
C LEU A 117 -7.19 1.21 13.29
N ARG A 118 -7.47 2.42 13.75
CA ARG A 118 -7.42 2.75 15.19
C ARG A 118 -8.46 2.01 16.01
N LEU A 119 -9.69 1.86 15.50
CA LEU A 119 -10.74 1.05 16.16
C LEU A 119 -10.37 -0.43 16.25
N LEU A 120 -9.57 -0.92 15.31
CA LEU A 120 -9.04 -2.29 15.29
C LEU A 120 -7.75 -2.45 16.10
N ASN A 121 -7.27 -1.40 16.78
CA ASN A 121 -6.03 -1.36 17.56
C ASN A 121 -4.78 -1.71 16.72
N VAL A 122 -4.77 -1.33 15.44
CA VAL A 122 -3.59 -1.50 14.58
C VAL A 122 -2.44 -0.68 15.11
N GLN A 123 -1.28 -1.33 15.31
CA GLN A 123 -0.04 -0.71 15.76
C GLN A 123 0.84 -0.34 14.57
N VAL A 124 0.97 -1.26 13.60
CA VAL A 124 1.82 -1.10 12.42
C VAL A 124 1.07 -1.55 11.18
N VAL A 125 1.23 -0.81 10.10
CA VAL A 125 0.76 -1.19 8.76
C VAL A 125 1.96 -1.69 7.94
N GLU A 126 1.99 -2.98 7.65
CA GLU A 126 2.98 -3.57 6.75
C GLU A 126 2.50 -3.39 5.31
N LEU A 127 3.27 -2.66 4.51
CA LEU A 127 2.95 -2.35 3.13
C LEU A 127 3.65 -3.30 2.17
N SER A 128 2.88 -3.80 1.22
CA SER A 128 3.34 -4.70 0.16
C SER A 128 2.78 -4.26 -1.16
N GLY A 129 3.52 -4.47 -2.23
CA GLY A 129 3.05 -4.12 -3.57
C GLY A 129 4.18 -4.10 -4.58
N MET A 130 3.82 -3.98 -5.85
CA MET A 130 4.75 -4.09 -6.95
C MET A 130 5.60 -2.82 -7.16
N TYR A 131 5.09 -1.64 -6.80
CA TYR A 131 5.72 -0.38 -7.18
C TYR A 131 5.95 0.54 -5.98
N LEU A 132 7.22 0.60 -5.59
CA LEU A 132 7.77 1.61 -4.70
C LEU A 132 8.98 2.24 -5.39
N ASP A 133 8.94 3.53 -5.66
CA ASP A 133 10.04 4.30 -6.22
C ASP A 133 10.55 5.30 -5.16
N LEU A 134 11.82 5.19 -4.81
CA LEU A 134 12.50 6.08 -3.86
C LEU A 134 13.54 6.89 -4.64
N ARG A 135 13.19 8.12 -5.00
CA ARG A 135 14.10 9.05 -5.68
C ARG A 135 14.59 10.12 -4.73
N THR A 136 15.83 10.54 -4.91
CA THR A 136 16.31 11.75 -4.25
C THR A 136 15.57 12.97 -4.79
N GLN A 137 15.52 14.05 -4.00
CA GLN A 137 14.89 15.30 -4.44
C GLN A 137 15.51 15.82 -5.75
N LYS A 138 16.82 15.65 -5.95
CA LYS A 138 17.53 16.05 -7.17
C LYS A 138 17.05 15.23 -8.38
N GLU A 139 17.03 13.91 -8.28
CA GLU A 139 16.56 13.02 -9.36
C GLU A 139 15.10 13.26 -9.71
N SER A 140 14.28 13.63 -8.71
CA SER A 140 12.88 13.98 -8.95
C SER A 140 12.71 15.26 -9.74
N ILE A 141 13.58 16.25 -9.56
CA ILE A 141 13.59 17.50 -10.33
C ILE A 141 14.03 17.24 -11.77
N ASP A 142 15.07 16.42 -11.97
CA ASP A 142 15.64 16.13 -13.29
C ASP A 142 14.69 15.27 -14.17
N THR A 143 13.76 14.52 -13.54
CA THR A 143 12.79 13.67 -14.24
C THR A 143 11.37 14.23 -14.23
N PHE A 144 11.23 15.52 -14.00
CA PHE A 144 9.98 16.23 -13.80
C PHE A 144 9.05 16.15 -15.02
N ASP A 145 7.88 15.56 -14.87
CA ASP A 145 6.76 15.71 -15.78
C ASP A 145 5.71 16.61 -15.12
N PRO A 146 5.52 17.85 -15.61
CA PRO A 146 4.57 18.80 -15.00
C PRO A 146 3.17 18.27 -14.84
N LYS A 147 2.78 17.29 -15.67
CA LYS A 147 1.45 16.67 -15.65
C LYS A 147 1.23 15.76 -14.43
N TYR A 148 2.31 15.29 -13.80
CA TYR A 148 2.26 14.44 -12.60
C TYR A 148 2.56 15.19 -11.31
N ASP A 149 3.00 16.43 -11.39
CA ASP A 149 3.57 17.13 -10.24
C ASP A 149 2.60 17.85 -9.32
N GLU A 150 1.36 18.08 -9.73
CA GLU A 150 0.31 18.50 -8.78
C GLU A 150 0.03 17.41 -7.73
N LEU A 151 0.33 16.15 -8.05
CA LEU A 151 0.14 14.99 -7.17
C LEU A 151 1.36 14.69 -6.29
N HIS A 152 2.53 15.25 -6.61
CA HIS A 152 3.80 14.93 -5.96
C HIS A 152 4.40 16.11 -5.17
N GLN A 153 3.56 16.86 -4.49
CA GLN A 153 4.05 17.84 -3.53
C GLN A 153 4.95 17.16 -2.49
N VAL A 154 6.02 17.86 -2.09
CA VAL A 154 6.89 17.37 -1.00
C VAL A 154 6.02 17.02 0.20
N PRO A 155 6.00 15.77 0.66
CA PRO A 155 5.13 15.34 1.73
C PRO A 155 5.27 16.20 2.98
N ASN A 156 4.17 16.45 3.68
CA ASN A 156 4.18 17.31 4.87
C ASN A 156 5.11 16.78 5.96
N PHE A 157 5.30 15.45 6.08
CA PHE A 157 6.22 14.90 7.05
C PHE A 157 7.69 15.25 6.74
N ILE A 158 8.06 15.42 5.46
CA ILE A 158 9.40 15.89 5.08
C ILE A 158 9.60 17.36 5.45
N LYS A 159 8.53 18.16 5.44
CA LYS A 159 8.55 19.57 5.86
C LYS A 159 8.57 19.74 7.39
N GLN A 160 8.06 18.76 8.13
CA GLN A 160 7.92 18.78 9.58
C GLN A 160 8.84 17.73 10.23
N THR A 161 10.15 17.82 9.92
CA THR A 161 11.15 16.79 10.23
C THR A 161 11.15 16.34 11.68
N ASP A 162 11.13 17.24 12.65
CA ASP A 162 11.33 16.94 14.06
C ASP A 162 10.23 16.01 14.60
N LYS A 163 9.00 16.21 14.17
CA LYS A 163 7.85 15.41 14.60
C LYS A 163 7.92 13.94 14.16
N TYR A 164 8.54 13.66 13.00
CA TYR A 164 8.53 12.34 12.38
C TYR A 164 9.82 11.56 12.58
N ILE A 165 10.96 12.25 12.75
CA ILE A 165 12.29 11.63 12.93
C ILE A 165 12.32 10.72 14.16
N GLU A 166 11.72 11.15 15.26
CA GLU A 166 11.73 10.37 16.51
C GLU A 166 10.74 9.21 16.49
N LYS A 167 9.59 9.43 15.86
CA LYS A 167 8.44 8.53 15.96
C LYS A 167 8.42 7.43 14.91
N PHE A 168 8.85 7.72 13.68
CA PHE A 168 8.70 6.80 12.54
C PHE A 168 10.04 6.48 11.88
N PRO A 169 10.60 5.25 12.07
CA PRO A 169 11.90 4.87 11.52
C PRO A 169 12.02 5.05 9.99
N ILE A 170 10.98 4.67 9.24
CA ILE A 170 10.96 4.85 7.78
C ILE A 170 11.00 6.33 7.39
N ALA A 171 10.17 7.17 8.04
CA ALA A 171 10.16 8.60 7.78
C ALA A 171 11.52 9.24 8.10
N ARG A 172 12.17 8.80 9.17
CA ARG A 172 13.54 9.21 9.52
C ARG A 172 14.50 8.92 8.37
N THR A 173 14.50 7.69 7.85
CA THR A 173 15.38 7.29 6.75
C THR A 173 15.14 8.15 5.51
N TRP A 174 13.90 8.35 5.12
CA TRP A 174 13.56 9.15 3.95
C TRP A 174 13.95 10.61 4.10
N ILE A 175 13.71 11.20 5.27
CA ILE A 175 14.11 12.58 5.58
C ILE A 175 15.64 12.74 5.51
N GLN A 176 16.39 11.83 6.16
CA GLN A 176 17.86 11.89 6.21
C GLN A 176 18.48 11.72 4.82
N LYS A 177 17.94 10.82 4.00
CA LYS A 177 18.41 10.57 2.63
C LYS A 177 17.77 11.51 1.60
N ARG A 178 16.86 12.38 2.01
CA ARG A 178 16.09 13.28 1.14
C ARG A 178 15.32 12.53 0.05
N TYR A 179 14.82 11.35 0.34
CA TYR A 179 13.99 10.60 -0.57
C TYR A 179 12.57 11.18 -0.62
N ILE A 180 12.02 11.21 -1.83
CA ILE A 180 10.61 11.47 -2.09
C ILE A 180 10.02 10.14 -2.57
N PRO A 181 9.30 9.39 -1.72
CA PRO A 181 8.71 8.12 -2.13
C PRO A 181 7.61 8.36 -3.15
N LYS A 182 7.66 7.60 -4.23
CA LYS A 182 6.69 7.60 -5.33
C LYS A 182 6.12 6.20 -5.53
N GLY A 183 5.18 6.09 -6.46
CA GLY A 183 4.48 4.85 -6.74
C GLY A 183 3.36 4.55 -5.73
N CYS A 184 2.57 3.54 -6.02
CA CYS A 184 1.37 3.22 -5.22
C CYS A 184 1.69 2.92 -3.76
N VAL A 185 2.78 2.19 -3.51
CA VAL A 185 3.21 1.83 -2.14
C VAL A 185 3.76 3.05 -1.39
N GLY A 186 4.57 3.86 -2.07
CA GLY A 186 5.11 5.11 -1.51
C GLY A 186 3.99 6.09 -1.14
N PHE A 187 3.01 6.24 -2.00
CA PHE A 187 1.85 7.10 -1.76
C PHE A 187 1.01 6.61 -0.57
N ALA A 188 0.78 5.31 -0.45
CA ALA A 188 0.08 4.73 0.70
C ALA A 188 0.85 4.98 2.01
N ALA A 189 2.18 4.80 2.00
CA ALA A 189 3.03 5.05 3.15
C ALA A 189 2.96 6.52 3.61
N ILE A 190 3.08 7.47 2.69
CA ILE A 190 2.94 8.91 2.98
C ILE A 190 1.58 9.19 3.60
N SER A 191 0.51 8.69 2.98
CA SER A 191 -0.87 8.93 3.43
C SER A 191 -1.12 8.43 4.86
N LEU A 192 -0.52 7.30 5.22
CA LEU A 192 -0.60 6.72 6.57
C LEU A 192 0.26 7.49 7.58
N LEU A 193 1.53 7.79 7.23
CA LEU A 193 2.44 8.54 8.10
C LEU A 193 1.90 9.93 8.43
N GLU A 194 1.34 10.65 7.46
CA GLU A 194 0.75 11.98 7.67
C GLU A 194 -0.46 11.94 8.62
N ARG A 195 -1.10 10.78 8.75
CA ARG A 195 -2.21 10.53 9.67
C ARG A 195 -1.78 9.86 10.97
N GLY A 196 -0.48 9.75 11.20
CA GLY A 196 0.09 9.26 12.44
C GLY A 196 0.03 7.75 12.63
N MET A 197 -0.04 6.97 11.55
CA MET A 197 0.12 5.52 11.55
C MET A 197 1.57 5.15 11.32
N ASP A 198 2.07 4.16 12.05
CA ASP A 198 3.38 3.58 11.78
C ASP A 198 3.31 2.61 10.60
N VAL A 199 4.37 2.58 9.78
CA VAL A 199 4.45 1.74 8.59
C VAL A 199 5.79 1.02 8.49
N CYS A 200 5.77 -0.19 7.95
CA CYS A 200 6.95 -0.91 7.51
C CYS A 200 6.71 -1.50 6.11
N PHE A 201 7.76 -1.98 5.45
CA PHE A 201 7.65 -2.68 4.18
C PHE A 201 7.91 -4.16 4.35
N SER A 202 7.15 -4.97 3.62
CA SER A 202 7.40 -6.40 3.50
C SER A 202 8.51 -6.69 2.50
N ASP A 203 9.07 -7.90 2.59
CA ASP A 203 10.06 -8.40 1.62
C ASP A 203 9.50 -8.53 0.18
N LEU A 204 8.17 -8.53 0.01
CA LEU A 204 7.54 -8.49 -1.30
C LEU A 204 7.68 -7.11 -1.98
N THR A 205 7.85 -6.05 -1.19
CA THR A 205 8.01 -4.71 -1.75
C THR A 205 9.44 -4.52 -2.18
N THR A 206 9.69 -4.65 -3.47
CA THR A 206 11.01 -4.37 -4.04
C THR A 206 11.06 -2.90 -4.46
N PRO A 207 11.89 -2.07 -3.86
CA PRO A 207 12.09 -0.71 -4.34
C PRO A 207 12.80 -0.76 -5.70
N ASP A 208 12.26 -0.03 -6.68
CA ASP A 208 12.77 0.02 -8.06
C ASP A 208 14.16 0.67 -8.17
N THR A 209 14.66 1.24 -7.10
CA THR A 209 15.88 2.06 -7.06
C THR A 209 16.72 1.84 -5.81
N ILE A 210 16.80 0.60 -5.30
CA ILE A 210 17.94 0.25 -4.44
C ILE A 210 18.98 -0.52 -5.29
N SER A 211 19.36 0.05 -6.41
CA SER A 211 20.69 -0.15 -6.94
C SER A 211 21.57 0.83 -6.17
N ASP A 212 22.44 0.35 -5.32
CA ASP A 212 23.47 1.08 -4.57
C ASP A 212 23.05 1.65 -3.20
N ILE A 213 22.58 0.76 -2.32
CA ILE A 213 22.79 0.99 -0.88
C ILE A 213 23.66 -0.11 -0.30
#